data_5460a3f3b19c3923fa61da4f29137248
#
_entry.id   5460a3f3b19c3923fa61da4f29137248
#
_cell.length_a   1.000
_cell.length_b   1.000
_cell.length_c   1.000
_cell.angle_alpha   90.00
_cell.angle_beta   90.00
_cell.angle_gamma   90.00
#
_symmetry.space_group_name_H-M   'P 1'
#
loop_
_entity.id
_entity.type
_entity.pdbx_description
1 polymer ?
#
loop_
_entity_poly.entity_id
_entity_poly.type
_entity_poly.pdbx_seq_one_letter_code
_entity_poly.pdbx_strand_id
1 'polypeptide(L)'
;MFKHYLKMAIRQILKNKIQYLLSIIGIAVGLLCFSMTSYYIRRFNNQFIAWANSDRMANIYAKSAQYGYEDPYIPGEVVQELMGNPITGIGQIAYSYGYGQANISISKENQKEIPYQCSIQNVTKDFPNIFGIQTLEGQTPTLKPGEVFISESSAKKIFGAENPIGKTLYFSRADSDTSAIHYSTISAAIRAFPDGTREKSDFYFLETAGIQPKRKYRDLVVLLDKGVSSKEINQRLRQQIPAFGKNNDHYLTARTFKEEMYKPDNLSATFFIPLIGLLILIAAMINFLKFCIQSFYNRTRELSLRKCLGSDAKGLFRLLFSEIAVLFILSALASLVLTEWIVPVYYQYMASKETINENLFIHTPTLIQQEMEYLCFLFVLCALIVSLVIFRIKHITLTEGIKGVKRQKHSIRNFMLGVQLFICFLFIAGAIGLRNIYHLAEEKRNNTLTEEECTRIWKIELWEPQVQGHEEEIVSRIRTLAGVEDVLLETPGKYLDYKNKQGETLHGIHFLTSKNYPSFMKLPIEGRMPQAANEIVVSRSLIWELEKDGEKNPTSVQLGDQTFQITGIYEQLPFEPVYTQDQMAKANQSQYHRFSFISVPKEPNYRVAYIKCIAGQEQNVRKEILKIVH
;
A
#
# COMPACT_ATOMS: atom_id res chain seq x y z
N MET A 1 5.90 16.19 50.33
CA MET A 1 5.87 14.72 50.14
C MET A 1 6.21 14.30 48.71
N PHE A 2 5.59 14.83 47.66
CA PHE A 2 5.86 14.46 46.27
C PHE A 2 7.34 14.57 45.85
N LYS A 3 7.99 15.70 46.15
CA LYS A 3 9.45 15.93 45.90
C LYS A 3 10.33 14.85 46.56
N HIS A 4 9.93 14.33 47.72
CA HIS A 4 10.67 13.26 48.43
C HIS A 4 10.57 11.92 47.65
N TYR A 5 9.37 11.54 47.23
CA TYR A 5 9.17 10.31 46.45
C TYR A 5 9.87 10.36 45.10
N LEU A 6 9.80 11.50 44.42
CA LEU A 6 10.49 11.72 43.16
C LEU A 6 12.02 11.62 43.31
N LYS A 7 12.60 12.24 44.36
CA LYS A 7 14.04 12.14 44.65
C LYS A 7 14.47 10.69 44.94
N MET A 8 13.62 9.92 45.62
CA MET A 8 13.88 8.52 45.88
C MET A 8 13.80 7.67 44.59
N ALA A 9 12.81 7.91 43.75
CA ALA A 9 12.66 7.24 42.44
C ALA A 9 13.91 7.48 41.58
N ILE A 10 14.36 8.73 41.43
CA ILE A 10 15.56 9.07 40.68
C ILE A 10 16.81 8.38 41.25
N ARG A 11 16.99 8.39 42.58
CA ARG A 11 18.12 7.68 43.20
C ARG A 11 18.11 6.21 42.90
N GLN A 12 16.94 5.56 42.90
CA GLN A 12 16.81 4.15 42.60
C GLN A 12 17.14 3.84 41.14
N ILE A 13 16.68 4.70 40.22
CA ILE A 13 17.03 4.62 38.79
C ILE A 13 18.55 4.70 38.60
N LEU A 14 19.19 5.68 39.23
CA LEU A 14 20.65 5.85 39.15
C LEU A 14 21.44 4.69 39.79
N LYS A 15 20.89 4.02 40.80
CA LYS A 15 21.53 2.84 41.44
C LYS A 15 21.53 1.62 40.51
N ASN A 16 20.48 1.40 39.71
CA ASN A 16 20.31 0.27 38.80
C ASN A 16 20.17 0.72 37.35
N LYS A 17 20.97 1.70 36.95
CA LYS A 17 20.83 2.42 35.68
C LYS A 17 20.69 1.55 34.43
N ILE A 18 21.45 0.46 34.32
CA ILE A 18 21.40 -0.44 33.15
C ILE A 18 20.04 -1.12 33.03
N GLN A 19 19.49 -1.63 34.14
CA GLN A 19 18.19 -2.34 34.12
C GLN A 19 17.03 -1.38 33.82
N TYR A 20 17.07 -0.16 34.40
CA TYR A 20 16.07 0.87 34.09
C TYR A 20 16.18 1.35 32.65
N LEU A 21 17.39 1.56 32.14
CA LEU A 21 17.63 1.95 30.74
C LEU A 21 17.07 0.89 29.76
N LEU A 22 17.38 -0.39 29.99
CA LEU A 22 16.84 -1.48 29.18
C LEU A 22 15.31 -1.55 29.22
N SER A 23 14.70 -1.26 30.38
CA SER A 23 13.24 -1.23 30.52
C SER A 23 12.62 -0.04 29.78
N ILE A 24 13.23 1.15 29.88
CA ILE A 24 12.80 2.36 29.18
C ILE A 24 12.85 2.15 27.67
N ILE A 25 14.00 1.69 27.17
CA ILE A 25 14.17 1.42 25.73
C ILE A 25 13.19 0.32 25.25
N GLY A 26 13.04 -0.75 26.04
CA GLY A 26 12.13 -1.84 25.70
C GLY A 26 10.68 -1.38 25.57
N ILE A 27 10.19 -0.57 26.50
CA ILE A 27 8.83 0.00 26.44
C ILE A 27 8.73 0.97 25.26
N ALA A 28 9.71 1.85 25.06
CA ALA A 28 9.69 2.85 23.99
C ALA A 28 9.66 2.19 22.60
N VAL A 29 10.52 1.21 22.35
CA VAL A 29 10.55 0.45 21.09
C VAL A 29 9.27 -0.37 20.91
N GLY A 30 8.81 -1.07 21.96
CA GLY A 30 7.57 -1.86 21.91
C GLY A 30 6.35 -0.99 21.62
N LEU A 31 6.28 0.18 22.23
CA LEU A 31 5.22 1.17 22.01
C LEU A 31 5.25 1.71 20.58
N LEU A 32 6.41 2.14 20.09
CA LEU A 32 6.57 2.63 18.74
C LEU A 32 6.20 1.57 17.69
N CYS A 33 6.70 0.34 17.82
CA CYS A 33 6.36 -0.74 16.88
C CYS A 33 4.86 -1.02 16.87
N PHE A 34 4.22 -1.07 18.05
CA PHE A 34 2.78 -1.31 18.15
C PHE A 34 1.99 -0.12 17.57
N SER A 35 2.41 1.10 17.85
CA SER A 35 1.74 2.30 17.35
C SER A 35 1.86 2.42 15.83
N MET A 36 3.04 2.14 15.25
CA MET A 36 3.22 2.13 13.80
C MET A 36 2.35 1.07 13.12
N THR A 37 2.34 -0.16 13.63
CA THR A 37 1.51 -1.23 13.06
C THR A 37 0.02 -0.94 13.21
N SER A 38 -0.39 -0.42 14.35
CA SER A 38 -1.78 -0.01 14.62
C SER A 38 -2.21 1.17 13.75
N TYR A 39 -1.32 2.17 13.57
CA TYR A 39 -1.53 3.30 12.67
C TYR A 39 -1.74 2.83 11.23
N TYR A 40 -0.88 1.95 10.73
CA TYR A 40 -0.98 1.40 9.39
C TYR A 40 -2.31 0.66 9.17
N ILE A 41 -2.71 -0.20 10.13
CA ILE A 41 -3.97 -0.94 10.04
C ILE A 41 -5.19 -0.02 10.14
N ARG A 42 -5.17 0.96 11.05
CA ARG A 42 -6.26 1.94 11.13
C ARG A 42 -6.42 2.65 9.79
N ARG A 43 -5.31 3.08 9.20
CA ARG A 43 -5.31 3.76 7.91
C ARG A 43 -5.77 2.84 6.76
N PHE A 44 -5.32 1.59 6.75
CA PHE A 44 -5.78 0.59 5.80
C PHE A 44 -7.29 0.32 5.93
N ASN A 45 -7.80 0.20 7.13
CA ASN A 45 -9.22 -0.02 7.36
C ASN A 45 -10.07 1.22 7.04
N ASN A 46 -9.55 2.42 7.26
CA ASN A 46 -10.24 3.66 6.98
C ASN A 46 -10.68 3.81 5.51
N GLN A 47 -9.94 3.22 4.56
CA GLN A 47 -10.36 3.21 3.16
C GLN A 47 -11.74 2.57 2.95
N PHE A 48 -12.19 1.71 3.88
CA PHE A 48 -13.47 1.03 3.83
C PHE A 48 -14.52 1.62 4.77
N ILE A 49 -14.12 2.03 5.99
CA ILE A 49 -15.06 2.35 7.07
C ILE A 49 -15.13 3.83 7.44
N ALA A 50 -14.25 4.66 6.92
CA ALA A 50 -14.19 6.07 7.31
C ALA A 50 -15.25 6.96 6.67
N TRP A 51 -15.96 6.47 5.64
CA TRP A 51 -17.01 7.20 4.95
C TRP A 51 -18.30 7.23 5.76
N ALA A 52 -19.03 8.34 5.69
CA ALA A 52 -20.28 8.53 6.44
C ALA A 52 -21.35 7.44 6.17
N ASN A 53 -21.34 6.90 4.94
CA ASN A 53 -22.29 5.87 4.51
C ASN A 53 -21.64 4.49 4.29
N SER A 54 -20.45 4.24 4.85
CA SER A 54 -19.65 3.04 4.60
C SER A 54 -20.37 1.71 4.85
N ASP A 55 -21.32 1.67 5.77
CA ASP A 55 -22.15 0.51 6.08
C ASP A 55 -23.12 0.11 4.94
N ARG A 56 -23.42 1.04 4.04
CA ARG A 56 -24.35 0.88 2.91
C ARG A 56 -23.67 1.05 1.56
N MET A 57 -22.41 1.47 1.52
CA MET A 57 -21.65 1.58 0.27
C MET A 57 -21.22 0.21 -0.19
N ALA A 58 -21.39 -0.06 -1.49
CA ALA A 58 -20.91 -1.28 -2.12
C ALA A 58 -20.22 -0.98 -3.45
N ASN A 59 -19.09 -1.66 -3.70
CA ASN A 59 -18.45 -1.67 -5.00
C ASN A 59 -19.16 -2.66 -5.91
N ILE A 60 -19.27 -2.32 -7.19
CA ILE A 60 -19.74 -3.22 -8.23
C ILE A 60 -18.55 -3.78 -8.99
N TYR A 61 -18.56 -5.08 -9.24
CA TYR A 61 -17.53 -5.81 -9.97
C TYR A 61 -18.15 -6.61 -11.11
N ALA A 62 -17.37 -6.79 -12.18
CA ALA A 62 -17.66 -7.80 -13.19
C ALA A 62 -17.10 -9.14 -12.71
N LYS A 63 -17.93 -10.13 -12.45
CA LYS A 63 -17.52 -11.44 -11.97
C LYS A 63 -17.65 -12.48 -13.05
N SER A 64 -16.55 -13.21 -13.33
CA SER A 64 -16.56 -14.32 -14.26
C SER A 64 -17.29 -15.53 -13.66
N ALA A 65 -18.25 -16.07 -14.41
CA ALA A 65 -18.97 -17.30 -14.03
C ALA A 65 -18.07 -18.53 -14.09
N GLN A 66 -17.15 -18.55 -15.06
CA GLN A 66 -16.26 -19.67 -15.30
C GLN A 66 -15.11 -19.72 -14.28
N TYR A 67 -14.51 -18.56 -13.96
CA TYR A 67 -13.27 -18.48 -13.19
C TYR A 67 -13.46 -17.91 -11.79
N GLY A 68 -14.62 -17.31 -11.49
CA GLY A 68 -14.94 -16.77 -10.18
C GLY A 68 -14.19 -15.49 -9.78
N TYR A 69 -13.32 -14.93 -10.64
CA TYR A 69 -12.62 -13.68 -10.36
C TYR A 69 -13.53 -12.47 -10.53
N GLU A 70 -13.14 -11.40 -9.90
CA GLU A 70 -13.86 -10.12 -9.91
C GLU A 70 -12.96 -9.05 -10.54
N ASP A 71 -13.40 -8.52 -11.68
CA ASP A 71 -12.75 -7.40 -12.36
C ASP A 71 -13.42 -6.08 -11.92
N PRO A 72 -12.67 -5.10 -11.41
CA PRO A 72 -13.22 -3.78 -11.09
C PRO A 72 -13.56 -2.96 -12.34
N TYR A 73 -13.12 -3.38 -13.53
CA TYR A 73 -13.38 -2.70 -14.78
C TYR A 73 -14.66 -3.21 -15.45
N ILE A 74 -15.70 -2.38 -15.49
CA ILE A 74 -17.01 -2.70 -16.07
C ILE A 74 -17.14 -2.03 -17.43
N PRO A 75 -17.57 -2.75 -18.50
CA PRO A 75 -17.84 -2.15 -19.81
C PRO A 75 -18.90 -1.05 -19.73
N GLY A 76 -18.69 0.04 -20.49
CA GLY A 76 -19.60 1.17 -20.47
C GLY A 76 -21.04 0.85 -20.89
N GLU A 77 -21.22 -0.11 -21.79
CA GLU A 77 -22.54 -0.62 -22.18
C GLU A 77 -23.30 -1.17 -20.97
N VAL A 78 -22.61 -1.95 -20.12
CA VAL A 78 -23.19 -2.54 -18.90
C VAL A 78 -23.47 -1.47 -17.84
N VAL A 79 -22.60 -0.46 -17.73
CA VAL A 79 -22.82 0.68 -16.82
C VAL A 79 -24.02 1.51 -17.28
N GLN A 80 -24.20 1.73 -18.61
CA GLN A 80 -25.38 2.40 -19.16
C GLN A 80 -26.66 1.62 -18.83
N GLU A 81 -26.65 0.31 -18.98
CA GLU A 81 -27.77 -0.55 -18.67
C GLU A 81 -28.11 -0.53 -17.18
N LEU A 82 -27.10 -0.60 -16.31
CA LEU A 82 -27.28 -0.49 -14.86
C LEU A 82 -27.89 0.85 -14.44
N MET A 83 -27.47 1.95 -15.07
CA MET A 83 -28.01 3.28 -14.76
C MET A 83 -29.37 3.54 -15.42
N GLY A 84 -29.67 2.90 -16.54
CA GLY A 84 -30.95 3.00 -17.25
C GLY A 84 -32.05 2.16 -16.60
N ASN A 85 -31.71 1.10 -15.89
CA ASN A 85 -32.63 0.17 -15.25
C ASN A 85 -32.50 0.26 -13.71
N PRO A 86 -33.31 1.08 -13.02
CA PRO A 86 -33.25 1.21 -11.56
C PRO A 86 -33.41 -0.14 -10.86
N ILE A 87 -32.45 -0.54 -10.08
CA ILE A 87 -32.49 -1.78 -9.31
C ILE A 87 -33.05 -1.49 -7.93
N THR A 88 -34.15 -2.14 -7.57
CA THR A 88 -34.75 -1.99 -6.23
C THR A 88 -33.70 -2.32 -5.15
N GLY A 89 -33.51 -1.40 -4.22
CA GLY A 89 -32.51 -1.53 -3.15
C GLY A 89 -31.18 -0.84 -3.44
N ILE A 90 -31.00 -0.25 -4.64
CA ILE A 90 -29.90 0.65 -4.97
C ILE A 90 -30.47 2.07 -5.06
N GLY A 91 -30.15 2.91 -4.09
CA GLY A 91 -30.65 4.29 -4.03
C GLY A 91 -29.90 5.24 -4.97
N GLN A 92 -28.58 5.15 -5.03
CA GLN A 92 -27.72 6.03 -5.82
C GLN A 92 -26.54 5.26 -6.39
N ILE A 93 -26.02 5.72 -7.54
CA ILE A 93 -24.86 5.15 -8.22
C ILE A 93 -23.87 6.26 -8.52
N ALA A 94 -22.63 6.07 -8.15
CA ALA A 94 -21.53 6.95 -8.54
C ALA A 94 -20.40 6.15 -9.17
N TYR A 95 -19.73 6.76 -10.11
CA TYR A 95 -18.44 6.30 -10.59
C TYR A 95 -17.47 7.48 -10.66
N SER A 96 -16.20 7.19 -10.54
CA SER A 96 -15.15 8.14 -10.79
C SER A 96 -14.41 7.76 -12.06
N TYR A 97 -13.95 8.78 -12.78
CA TYR A 97 -13.28 8.60 -14.04
C TYR A 97 -12.12 9.59 -14.19
N GLY A 98 -11.00 9.11 -14.73
CA GLY A 98 -9.90 9.97 -15.13
C GLY A 98 -9.16 10.59 -13.96
N TYR A 99 -8.46 9.77 -13.18
CA TYR A 99 -7.36 10.28 -12.37
C TYR A 99 -6.29 10.82 -13.32
N GLY A 100 -5.99 12.10 -13.24
CA GLY A 100 -4.99 12.75 -14.07
C GLY A 100 -4.23 13.80 -13.30
N GLN A 101 -3.05 14.13 -13.79
CA GLN A 101 -2.30 15.29 -13.37
C GLN A 101 -2.68 16.46 -14.29
N ALA A 102 -2.92 17.62 -13.72
CA ALA A 102 -3.16 18.84 -14.45
C ALA A 102 -2.28 19.95 -13.91
N ASN A 103 -1.91 20.86 -14.79
CA ASN A 103 -1.28 22.12 -14.42
C ASN A 103 -2.36 23.17 -14.23
N ILE A 104 -2.31 23.92 -13.13
CA ILE A 104 -3.28 24.97 -12.80
C ILE A 104 -2.62 26.33 -12.89
N SER A 105 -3.33 27.32 -13.46
CA SER A 105 -3.00 28.73 -13.39
C SER A 105 -4.19 29.52 -12.83
N ILE A 106 -3.90 30.53 -12.03
CA ILE A 106 -4.90 31.48 -11.48
C ILE A 106 -5.25 32.55 -12.50
N SER A 107 -4.36 32.86 -13.43
CA SER A 107 -4.54 33.91 -14.44
C SER A 107 -4.30 33.37 -15.85
N LYS A 108 -5.10 33.82 -16.81
CA LYS A 108 -4.93 33.49 -18.21
C LYS A 108 -3.62 34.03 -18.80
N GLU A 109 -3.11 35.15 -18.26
CA GLU A 109 -1.89 35.82 -18.73
C GLU A 109 -0.62 35.23 -18.10
N ASN A 110 -0.72 34.64 -16.90
CA ASN A 110 0.40 34.07 -16.13
C ASN A 110 0.73 32.62 -16.47
N GLN A 111 0.49 32.17 -17.70
CA GLN A 111 0.92 30.84 -18.17
C GLN A 111 2.45 30.63 -18.10
N LYS A 112 3.23 31.68 -17.84
CA LYS A 112 4.69 31.63 -17.63
C LYS A 112 5.14 31.45 -16.18
N GLU A 113 4.23 31.59 -15.20
CA GLU A 113 4.53 31.24 -13.83
C GLU A 113 4.45 29.72 -13.67
N ILE A 114 5.33 29.16 -12.86
CA ILE A 114 5.45 27.70 -12.62
C ILE A 114 4.05 27.16 -12.31
N PRO A 115 3.45 26.35 -13.17
CA PRO A 115 2.11 25.84 -12.95
C PRO A 115 2.12 24.90 -11.73
N TYR A 116 1.12 25.05 -10.86
CA TYR A 116 0.91 24.07 -9.79
C TYR A 116 0.43 22.76 -10.41
N GLN A 117 1.21 21.71 -10.24
CA GLN A 117 0.76 20.38 -10.61
C GLN A 117 -0.22 19.87 -9.55
N CYS A 118 -1.38 19.41 -9.97
CA CYS A 118 -2.45 18.93 -9.11
C CYS A 118 -3.10 17.67 -9.66
N SER A 119 -3.69 16.90 -8.77
CA SER A 119 -4.51 15.74 -9.13
C SER A 119 -5.95 16.17 -9.40
N ILE A 120 -6.53 15.66 -10.49
CA ILE A 120 -7.91 15.93 -10.88
C ILE A 120 -8.70 14.64 -11.00
N GLN A 121 -9.99 14.69 -10.70
CA GLN A 121 -10.90 13.55 -10.81
C GLN A 121 -12.27 14.01 -11.32
N ASN A 122 -12.81 13.29 -12.32
CA ASN A 122 -14.18 13.47 -12.75
C ASN A 122 -15.10 12.56 -11.95
N VAL A 123 -16.18 13.11 -11.43
CA VAL A 123 -17.13 12.40 -10.56
C VAL A 123 -18.57 12.63 -11.02
N THR A 124 -19.45 11.69 -10.74
CA THR A 124 -20.88 11.83 -11.00
C THR A 124 -21.53 12.78 -9.99
N LYS A 125 -22.73 13.28 -10.33
CA LYS A 125 -23.51 14.19 -9.46
C LYS A 125 -23.84 13.59 -8.08
N ASP A 126 -23.97 12.27 -7.98
CA ASP A 126 -24.34 11.58 -6.74
C ASP A 126 -23.11 11.26 -5.84
N PHE A 127 -21.92 11.47 -6.35
CA PHE A 127 -20.67 11.22 -5.64
C PHE A 127 -20.60 11.91 -4.27
N PRO A 128 -20.92 13.22 -4.13
CA PRO A 128 -20.89 13.88 -2.82
C PRO A 128 -21.84 13.26 -1.80
N ASN A 129 -23.02 12.83 -2.22
CA ASN A 129 -24.02 12.22 -1.33
C ASN A 129 -23.58 10.82 -0.88
N ILE A 130 -23.11 9.98 -1.81
CA ILE A 130 -22.68 8.60 -1.52
C ILE A 130 -21.51 8.61 -0.55
N PHE A 131 -20.49 9.43 -0.82
CA PHE A 131 -19.29 9.52 0.00
C PHE A 131 -19.46 10.43 1.23
N GLY A 132 -20.59 11.10 1.39
CA GLY A 132 -20.85 11.99 2.50
C GLY A 132 -19.92 13.20 2.55
N ILE A 133 -19.57 13.74 1.37
CA ILE A 133 -18.67 14.88 1.23
C ILE A 133 -19.36 16.13 1.80
N GLN A 134 -18.62 16.88 2.59
CA GLN A 134 -19.10 18.12 3.19
C GLN A 134 -18.19 19.29 2.80
N THR A 135 -18.81 20.47 2.63
CA THR A 135 -18.09 21.75 2.58
C THR A 135 -17.45 22.06 3.93
N LEU A 136 -16.59 23.06 3.98
CA LEU A 136 -16.02 23.57 5.24
C LEU A 136 -17.12 24.02 6.22
N GLU A 137 -18.28 24.43 5.71
CA GLU A 137 -19.44 24.85 6.50
C GLU A 137 -20.35 23.67 6.92
N GLY A 138 -20.05 22.43 6.45
CA GLY A 138 -20.79 21.23 6.84
C GLY A 138 -21.98 20.89 5.95
N GLN A 139 -22.15 21.56 4.81
CA GLN A 139 -23.20 21.27 3.83
C GLN A 139 -22.72 20.26 2.78
N THR A 140 -23.61 19.45 2.24
CA THR A 140 -23.31 18.59 1.10
C THR A 140 -23.30 19.43 -0.18
N PRO A 141 -22.16 19.56 -0.88
CA PRO A 141 -22.07 20.41 -2.05
C PRO A 141 -22.74 19.76 -3.27
N THR A 142 -23.26 20.59 -4.18
CA THR A 142 -23.79 20.16 -5.48
C THR A 142 -22.86 20.68 -6.57
N LEU A 143 -22.43 19.81 -7.47
CA LEU A 143 -21.53 20.13 -8.56
C LEU A 143 -22.32 20.35 -9.87
N LYS A 144 -22.04 21.47 -10.55
CA LYS A 144 -22.66 21.81 -11.83
C LYS A 144 -21.59 21.82 -12.95
N PRO A 145 -22.00 21.71 -14.23
CA PRO A 145 -21.09 21.85 -15.35
C PRO A 145 -20.33 23.19 -15.31
N GLY A 146 -19.01 23.16 -15.50
CA GLY A 146 -18.15 24.35 -15.39
C GLY A 146 -17.76 24.74 -13.97
N GLU A 147 -18.24 24.04 -12.97
CA GLU A 147 -17.84 24.19 -11.57
C GLU A 147 -16.86 23.10 -11.14
N VAL A 148 -16.08 23.40 -10.10
CA VAL A 148 -15.10 22.48 -9.54
C VAL A 148 -15.11 22.57 -8.01
N PHE A 149 -14.98 21.42 -7.33
CA PHE A 149 -14.65 21.41 -5.91
C PHE A 149 -13.15 21.40 -5.72
N ILE A 150 -12.68 22.15 -4.73
CA ILE A 150 -11.28 22.16 -4.30
C ILE A 150 -11.13 21.48 -2.93
N SER A 151 -10.11 20.67 -2.75
CA SER A 151 -9.81 20.11 -1.43
C SER A 151 -9.33 21.21 -0.47
N GLU A 152 -9.59 21.07 0.82
CA GLU A 152 -9.16 22.02 1.87
C GLU A 152 -7.64 22.24 1.84
N SER A 153 -6.86 21.17 1.62
CA SER A 153 -5.40 21.23 1.54
C SER A 153 -4.94 22.07 0.35
N SER A 154 -5.55 21.88 -0.82
CA SER A 154 -5.21 22.62 -2.03
C SER A 154 -5.70 24.07 -1.97
N ALA A 155 -6.86 24.32 -1.35
CA ALA A 155 -7.34 25.65 -1.09
C ALA A 155 -6.35 26.46 -0.24
N LYS A 156 -5.86 25.88 0.86
CA LYS A 156 -4.84 26.49 1.73
C LYS A 156 -3.50 26.69 1.00
N LYS A 157 -3.08 25.72 0.17
CA LYS A 157 -1.82 25.79 -0.56
C LYS A 157 -1.83 26.88 -1.65
N ILE A 158 -2.94 27.05 -2.36
CA ILE A 158 -3.05 27.94 -3.53
C ILE A 158 -3.47 29.35 -3.10
N PHE A 159 -4.43 29.46 -2.19
CA PHE A 159 -5.04 30.74 -1.79
C PHE A 159 -4.66 31.24 -0.39
N GLY A 160 -3.95 30.39 0.40
CA GLY A 160 -3.59 30.75 1.78
C GLY A 160 -4.82 30.95 2.66
N ALA A 161 -5.00 32.18 3.14
CA ALA A 161 -6.15 32.58 3.97
C ALA A 161 -7.32 33.17 3.16
N GLU A 162 -7.15 33.37 1.84
CA GLU A 162 -8.21 33.93 1.01
C GLU A 162 -9.31 32.91 0.70
N ASN A 163 -10.56 33.41 0.58
CA ASN A 163 -11.67 32.53 0.19
C ASN A 163 -11.52 32.10 -1.28
N PRO A 164 -11.43 30.78 -1.56
CA PRO A 164 -11.30 30.27 -2.93
C PRO A 164 -12.63 30.28 -3.71
N ILE A 165 -13.78 30.36 -3.05
CA ILE A 165 -15.11 30.22 -3.66
C ILE A 165 -15.36 31.39 -4.64
N GLY A 166 -15.85 31.06 -5.83
CA GLY A 166 -16.12 32.02 -6.89
C GLY A 166 -14.90 32.41 -7.74
N LYS A 167 -13.69 31.97 -7.37
CA LYS A 167 -12.49 32.21 -8.19
C LYS A 167 -12.45 31.21 -9.36
N THR A 168 -11.97 31.70 -10.51
CA THR A 168 -11.81 30.87 -11.72
C THR A 168 -10.38 30.39 -11.82
N LEU A 169 -10.22 29.11 -12.12
CA LEU A 169 -8.94 28.46 -12.38
C LEU A 169 -8.85 27.98 -13.84
N TYR A 170 -7.66 28.01 -14.35
CA TYR A 170 -7.34 27.52 -15.70
C TYR A 170 -6.56 26.20 -15.56
N PHE A 171 -7.10 25.15 -16.19
CA PHE A 171 -6.52 23.81 -16.16
C PHE A 171 -5.97 23.47 -17.53
N SER A 172 -4.73 23.02 -17.60
CA SER A 172 -4.15 22.41 -18.78
C SER A 172 -3.76 20.97 -18.45
N ARG A 173 -4.09 20.03 -19.35
CA ARG A 173 -3.66 18.64 -19.19
C ARG A 173 -2.15 18.56 -19.34
N ALA A 174 -1.48 17.82 -18.44
CA ALA A 174 -0.04 17.59 -18.53
C ALA A 174 0.36 16.77 -19.79
N ASP A 175 -0.58 16.01 -20.37
CA ASP A 175 -0.31 14.97 -21.37
C ASP A 175 -0.69 15.34 -22.80
N SER A 176 -1.11 16.56 -23.10
CA SER A 176 -1.55 16.91 -24.46
C SER A 176 -0.99 18.25 -24.94
N ASP A 177 -0.31 18.18 -26.06
CA ASP A 177 0.21 19.34 -26.83
C ASP A 177 -0.91 20.24 -27.41
N THR A 178 -2.16 19.76 -27.42
CA THR A 178 -3.33 20.54 -27.77
C THR A 178 -3.93 21.13 -26.52
N SER A 179 -3.47 22.30 -26.20
CA SER A 179 -3.87 23.19 -25.10
C SER A 179 -5.36 23.59 -25.14
N ALA A 180 -6.25 22.63 -24.94
CA ALA A 180 -7.59 22.95 -24.50
C ALA A 180 -7.51 23.38 -23.04
N ILE A 181 -7.28 24.66 -22.80
CA ILE A 181 -7.35 25.25 -21.48
C ILE A 181 -8.81 25.22 -21.05
N HIS A 182 -9.11 24.36 -20.08
CA HIS A 182 -10.41 24.34 -19.44
C HIS A 182 -10.40 25.34 -18.28
N TYR A 183 -11.33 26.26 -18.27
CA TYR A 183 -11.55 27.12 -17.11
C TYR A 183 -12.74 26.59 -16.29
N SER A 184 -12.63 26.65 -14.98
CA SER A 184 -13.68 26.24 -14.06
C SER A 184 -13.72 27.14 -12.83
N THR A 185 -14.92 27.40 -12.34
CA THR A 185 -15.14 28.24 -11.16
C THR A 185 -15.23 27.34 -9.92
N ILE A 186 -14.51 27.70 -8.87
CA ILE A 186 -14.58 27.00 -7.59
C ILE A 186 -15.93 27.25 -6.95
N SER A 187 -16.77 26.21 -6.86
CA SER A 187 -18.10 26.30 -6.24
C SER A 187 -18.08 25.92 -4.76
N ALA A 188 -17.15 25.10 -4.32
CA ALA A 188 -17.00 24.72 -2.93
C ALA A 188 -15.57 24.30 -2.56
N ALA A 189 -15.18 24.62 -1.35
CA ALA A 189 -14.04 24.01 -0.69
C ALA A 189 -14.54 22.85 0.19
N ILE A 190 -14.06 21.64 -0.09
CA ILE A 190 -14.51 20.43 0.61
C ILE A 190 -13.54 20.07 1.75
N ARG A 191 -14.10 19.58 2.85
CA ARG A 191 -13.32 19.11 3.98
C ARG A 191 -12.35 18.01 3.57
N ALA A 192 -11.21 17.94 4.25
CA ALA A 192 -10.28 16.86 4.08
C ALA A 192 -10.97 15.52 4.31
N PHE A 193 -10.74 14.56 3.39
CA PHE A 193 -11.21 13.20 3.56
C PHE A 193 -10.52 12.54 4.75
N PRO A 194 -11.21 11.54 5.36
CA PRO A 194 -10.58 10.76 6.42
C PRO A 194 -9.24 10.18 5.99
N ASP A 195 -8.28 10.17 6.91
CA ASP A 195 -6.96 9.63 6.62
C ASP A 195 -7.03 8.14 6.22
N GLY A 196 -6.32 7.76 5.17
CA GLY A 196 -6.33 6.41 4.64
C GLY A 196 -7.34 6.14 3.53
N THR A 197 -8.23 7.08 3.19
CA THR A 197 -9.15 6.90 2.05
C THR A 197 -8.42 6.99 0.71
N ARG A 198 -8.89 6.20 -0.29
CA ARG A 198 -8.30 6.18 -1.64
C ARG A 198 -8.72 7.38 -2.48
N GLU A 199 -9.90 7.91 -2.23
CA GLU A 199 -10.51 8.99 -2.99
C GLU A 199 -9.92 10.35 -2.54
N LYS A 200 -8.71 10.67 -2.98
CA LYS A 200 -8.06 11.94 -2.67
C LYS A 200 -7.59 12.59 -3.96
N SER A 201 -8.28 13.62 -4.39
CA SER A 201 -7.85 14.49 -5.47
C SER A 201 -7.86 15.95 -5.00
N ASP A 202 -7.04 16.77 -5.63
CA ASP A 202 -6.99 18.20 -5.34
C ASP A 202 -8.26 18.90 -5.84
N PHE A 203 -8.78 18.41 -7.00
CA PHE A 203 -9.94 18.98 -7.65
C PHE A 203 -10.90 17.89 -8.16
N TYR A 204 -12.21 18.16 -8.02
CA TYR A 204 -13.28 17.28 -8.47
C TYR A 204 -14.17 18.01 -9.47
N PHE A 205 -14.31 17.44 -10.66
CA PHE A 205 -15.12 17.95 -11.76
C PHE A 205 -16.38 17.10 -11.95
N LEU A 206 -17.47 17.71 -12.38
CA LEU A 206 -18.63 16.94 -12.81
C LEU A 206 -18.35 16.24 -14.14
N GLU A 207 -18.57 14.94 -14.18
CA GLU A 207 -18.55 14.17 -15.42
C GLU A 207 -19.75 14.57 -16.31
N THR A 208 -19.46 15.22 -17.43
CA THR A 208 -20.48 15.75 -18.36
C THR A 208 -20.56 14.97 -19.68
N ALA A 209 -19.53 14.19 -20.02
CA ALA A 209 -19.48 13.45 -21.27
C ALA A 209 -20.44 12.25 -21.31
N GLY A 210 -21.03 11.90 -20.17
CA GLY A 210 -21.87 10.72 -20.03
C GLY A 210 -21.11 9.40 -20.17
N ILE A 211 -21.82 8.29 -20.02
CA ILE A 211 -21.22 6.96 -20.12
C ILE A 211 -20.98 6.62 -21.58
N GLN A 212 -19.70 6.37 -21.94
CA GLN A 212 -19.32 5.96 -23.28
C GLN A 212 -19.29 4.43 -23.40
N PRO A 213 -20.06 3.81 -24.30
CA PRO A 213 -20.18 2.35 -24.41
C PRO A 213 -18.86 1.62 -24.57
N LYS A 214 -17.94 2.16 -25.39
CA LYS A 214 -16.64 1.55 -25.68
C LYS A 214 -15.59 1.68 -24.58
N ARG A 215 -15.89 2.40 -23.49
CA ARG A 215 -14.99 2.57 -22.36
C ARG A 215 -15.23 1.53 -21.26
N LYS A 216 -14.22 1.30 -20.44
CA LYS A 216 -14.35 0.56 -19.18
C LYS A 216 -14.32 1.56 -18.03
N TYR A 217 -15.19 1.35 -17.07
CA TYR A 217 -15.33 2.18 -15.87
C TYR A 217 -14.86 1.39 -14.65
N ARG A 218 -14.06 2.02 -13.85
CA ARG A 218 -13.55 1.48 -12.60
C ARG A 218 -14.20 2.20 -11.42
N ASP A 219 -14.19 1.57 -10.25
CA ASP A 219 -14.65 2.17 -8.99
C ASP A 219 -16.12 2.63 -9.05
N LEU A 220 -16.97 1.75 -9.57
CA LEU A 220 -18.42 1.94 -9.56
C LEU A 220 -18.96 1.65 -8.16
N VAL A 221 -19.41 2.68 -7.46
CA VAL A 221 -19.92 2.62 -6.09
C VAL A 221 -21.41 2.87 -6.07
N VAL A 222 -22.13 2.03 -5.36
CA VAL A 222 -23.58 2.18 -5.14
C VAL A 222 -23.89 2.39 -3.67
N LEU A 223 -24.92 3.17 -3.41
CA LEU A 223 -25.48 3.33 -2.07
C LEU A 223 -26.72 2.43 -1.95
N LEU A 224 -26.63 1.43 -1.08
CA LEU A 224 -27.74 0.51 -0.82
C LEU A 224 -28.80 1.17 0.07
N ASP A 225 -30.05 0.79 -0.12
CA ASP A 225 -31.13 1.19 0.78
C ASP A 225 -30.95 0.57 2.17
N LYS A 226 -31.52 1.22 3.19
CA LYS A 226 -31.40 0.74 4.56
C LYS A 226 -32.01 -0.66 4.71
N GLY A 227 -31.20 -1.58 5.28
CA GLY A 227 -31.62 -2.96 5.55
C GLY A 227 -31.49 -3.94 4.39
N VAL A 228 -31.03 -3.49 3.22
CA VAL A 228 -30.81 -4.35 2.05
C VAL A 228 -29.40 -4.96 2.13
N SER A 229 -29.31 -6.27 1.90
CA SER A 229 -28.04 -7.00 1.92
C SER A 229 -27.39 -7.09 0.52
N SER A 230 -26.07 -7.20 0.47
CA SER A 230 -25.32 -7.44 -0.77
C SER A 230 -25.78 -8.71 -1.50
N LYS A 231 -26.16 -9.77 -0.78
CA LYS A 231 -26.68 -11.02 -1.35
C LYS A 231 -27.97 -10.80 -2.13
N GLU A 232 -28.87 -10.01 -1.57
CA GLU A 232 -30.15 -9.68 -2.20
C GLU A 232 -29.94 -8.82 -3.45
N ILE A 233 -29.05 -7.82 -3.37
CA ILE A 233 -28.67 -7.02 -4.53
C ILE A 233 -28.04 -7.88 -5.62
N ASN A 234 -27.17 -8.82 -5.27
CA ASN A 234 -26.54 -9.72 -6.23
C ASN A 234 -27.55 -10.62 -6.97
N GLN A 235 -28.62 -11.04 -6.31
CA GLN A 235 -29.71 -11.76 -6.97
C GLN A 235 -30.45 -10.87 -7.97
N ARG A 236 -30.79 -9.63 -7.58
CA ARG A 236 -31.47 -8.66 -8.44
C ARG A 236 -30.61 -8.24 -9.63
N LEU A 237 -29.31 -7.99 -9.41
CA LEU A 237 -28.35 -7.69 -10.48
C LEU A 237 -28.33 -8.79 -11.54
N ARG A 238 -28.29 -10.06 -11.13
CA ARG A 238 -28.29 -11.20 -12.07
C ARG A 238 -29.62 -11.36 -12.82
N GLN A 239 -30.74 -10.94 -12.24
CA GLN A 239 -32.05 -11.04 -12.86
C GLN A 239 -32.32 -9.91 -13.85
N GLN A 240 -31.82 -8.70 -13.55
CA GLN A 240 -32.14 -7.48 -14.30
C GLN A 240 -31.06 -7.09 -15.32
N ILE A 241 -29.81 -7.40 -15.04
CA ILE A 241 -28.69 -7.13 -15.95
C ILE A 241 -28.25 -8.44 -16.59
N PRO A 242 -28.33 -8.58 -17.92
CA PRO A 242 -27.90 -9.78 -18.62
C PRO A 242 -26.42 -10.08 -18.40
N ALA A 243 -26.06 -11.32 -18.52
CA ALA A 243 -24.65 -11.69 -18.58
C ALA A 243 -23.99 -11.06 -19.81
N PHE A 244 -22.76 -10.64 -19.68
CA PHE A 244 -22.01 -9.90 -20.69
C PHE A 244 -20.62 -10.52 -20.93
N GLY A 245 -19.85 -9.93 -21.84
CA GLY A 245 -18.57 -10.49 -22.29
C GLY A 245 -18.73 -11.34 -23.56
N LYS A 246 -17.61 -11.79 -24.14
CA LYS A 246 -17.61 -12.50 -25.43
C LYS A 246 -18.47 -13.78 -25.42
N ASN A 247 -18.57 -14.46 -24.27
CA ASN A 247 -19.30 -15.72 -24.12
C ASN A 247 -20.47 -15.59 -23.12
N ASN A 248 -20.92 -14.38 -22.77
CA ASN A 248 -21.86 -14.12 -21.69
C ASN A 248 -21.45 -14.79 -20.37
N ASP A 249 -20.15 -14.77 -20.08
CA ASP A 249 -19.55 -15.43 -18.93
C ASP A 249 -19.33 -14.50 -17.74
N HIS A 250 -19.63 -13.21 -17.89
CA HIS A 250 -19.51 -12.23 -16.83
C HIS A 250 -20.88 -11.74 -16.36
N TYR A 251 -21.02 -11.49 -15.07
CA TYR A 251 -22.19 -10.88 -14.46
C TYR A 251 -21.77 -9.86 -13.40
N LEU A 252 -22.66 -8.91 -13.10
CA LEU A 252 -22.39 -7.93 -12.07
C LEU A 252 -22.56 -8.55 -10.67
N THR A 253 -21.68 -8.16 -9.75
CA THR A 253 -21.76 -8.48 -8.33
C THR A 253 -21.44 -7.26 -7.49
N ALA A 254 -22.23 -7.05 -6.44
CA ALA A 254 -22.02 -6.01 -5.46
C ALA A 254 -21.34 -6.59 -4.22
N ARG A 255 -20.40 -5.85 -3.65
CA ARG A 255 -19.77 -6.17 -2.38
C ARG A 255 -19.70 -4.92 -1.53
N THR A 256 -20.20 -4.98 -0.31
CA THR A 256 -20.12 -3.84 0.61
C THR A 256 -18.67 -3.55 1.01
N PHE A 257 -18.40 -2.30 1.37
CA PHE A 257 -17.07 -1.90 1.85
C PHE A 257 -16.65 -2.72 3.08
N LYS A 258 -17.59 -3.07 3.93
CA LYS A 258 -17.34 -3.95 5.07
C LYS A 258 -16.96 -5.37 4.64
N GLU A 259 -17.63 -5.95 3.65
CA GLU A 259 -17.28 -7.27 3.11
C GLU A 259 -15.93 -7.24 2.38
N GLU A 260 -15.62 -6.13 1.71
CA GLU A 260 -14.33 -5.93 1.06
C GLU A 260 -13.15 -5.92 2.06
N MET A 261 -13.35 -5.28 3.22
CA MET A 261 -12.37 -5.27 4.30
C MET A 261 -12.06 -6.68 4.81
N TYR A 262 -13.06 -7.58 4.82
CA TYR A 262 -12.91 -8.97 5.29
C TYR A 262 -12.56 -9.99 4.19
N LYS A 263 -12.19 -9.55 2.99
CA LYS A 263 -11.62 -10.46 1.99
C LYS A 263 -10.38 -11.17 2.54
N PRO A 264 -10.10 -12.43 2.16
CA PRO A 264 -8.93 -13.17 2.64
C PRO A 264 -7.61 -12.42 2.43
N ASP A 265 -7.45 -11.75 1.29
CA ASP A 265 -6.24 -10.97 0.97
C ASP A 265 -6.07 -9.78 1.92
N ASN A 266 -7.15 -9.06 2.21
CA ASN A 266 -7.16 -7.93 3.12
C ASN A 266 -7.09 -8.38 4.59
N LEU A 267 -7.73 -9.51 4.91
CA LEU A 267 -7.77 -10.07 6.27
C LEU A 267 -6.37 -10.45 6.75
N SER A 268 -5.53 -11.00 5.86
CA SER A 268 -4.16 -11.36 6.20
C SER A 268 -3.36 -10.14 6.66
N ALA A 269 -3.38 -9.06 5.92
CA ALA A 269 -2.72 -7.80 6.29
C ALA A 269 -3.33 -7.20 7.57
N THR A 270 -4.65 -7.17 7.67
CA THR A 270 -5.39 -6.61 8.81
C THR A 270 -5.15 -7.35 10.11
N PHE A 271 -4.84 -8.65 10.05
CA PHE A 271 -4.69 -9.49 11.24
C PHE A 271 -3.22 -9.70 11.64
N PHE A 272 -2.36 -10.05 10.68
CA PHE A 272 -0.97 -10.41 11.00
C PHE A 272 -0.09 -9.22 11.36
N ILE A 273 -0.27 -8.07 10.71
CA ILE A 273 0.57 -6.89 10.98
C ILE A 273 0.37 -6.37 12.42
N PRO A 274 -0.87 -6.14 12.93
CA PRO A 274 -1.04 -5.71 14.31
C PRO A 274 -0.70 -6.81 15.33
N LEU A 275 -0.87 -8.08 14.97
CA LEU A 275 -0.44 -9.19 15.83
C LEU A 275 1.06 -9.14 16.11
N ILE A 276 1.88 -8.85 15.08
CA ILE A 276 3.33 -8.67 15.24
C ILE A 276 3.61 -7.52 16.22
N GLY A 277 3.02 -6.35 16.00
CA GLY A 277 3.18 -5.20 16.91
C GLY A 277 2.75 -5.52 18.34
N LEU A 278 1.63 -6.22 18.51
CA LEU A 278 1.13 -6.64 19.82
C LEU A 278 2.09 -7.62 20.52
N LEU A 279 2.66 -8.57 19.80
CA LEU A 279 3.64 -9.51 20.36
C LEU A 279 4.91 -8.79 20.85
N ILE A 280 5.40 -7.80 20.09
CA ILE A 280 6.54 -6.96 20.51
C ILE A 280 6.19 -6.21 21.80
N LEU A 281 5.00 -5.60 21.85
CA LEU A 281 4.53 -4.87 23.03
C LEU A 281 4.38 -5.78 24.25
N ILE A 282 3.81 -6.98 24.08
CA ILE A 282 3.70 -7.99 25.15
C ILE A 282 5.10 -8.39 25.65
N ALA A 283 6.06 -8.62 24.76
CA ALA A 283 7.43 -8.94 25.14
C ALA A 283 8.07 -7.80 25.97
N ALA A 284 7.88 -6.55 25.55
CA ALA A 284 8.33 -5.38 26.30
C ALA A 284 7.68 -5.27 27.68
N MET A 285 6.36 -5.51 27.76
CA MET A 285 5.60 -5.52 29.01
C MET A 285 6.05 -6.62 29.97
N ILE A 286 6.26 -7.84 29.48
CA ILE A 286 6.79 -8.96 30.26
C ILE A 286 8.16 -8.60 30.85
N ASN A 287 9.04 -8.02 30.04
CA ASN A 287 10.36 -7.60 30.50
C ASN A 287 10.26 -6.53 31.61
N PHE A 288 9.38 -5.55 31.43
CA PHE A 288 9.13 -4.52 32.42
C PHE A 288 8.55 -5.08 33.73
N LEU A 289 7.52 -5.93 33.64
CA LEU A 289 6.91 -6.55 34.82
C LEU A 289 7.90 -7.44 35.60
N LYS A 290 8.72 -8.19 34.87
CA LYS A 290 9.80 -8.99 35.47
C LYS A 290 10.78 -8.09 36.23
N PHE A 291 11.15 -6.96 35.64
CA PHE A 291 11.99 -5.97 36.31
C PHE A 291 11.33 -5.41 37.57
N CYS A 292 10.06 -4.99 37.52
CA CYS A 292 9.31 -4.48 38.68
C CYS A 292 9.24 -5.52 39.80
N ILE A 293 8.87 -6.76 39.47
CA ILE A 293 8.78 -7.85 40.45
C ILE A 293 10.14 -8.09 41.10
N GLN A 294 11.22 -8.15 40.32
CA GLN A 294 12.58 -8.35 40.86
C GLN A 294 13.01 -7.17 41.74
N SER A 295 12.71 -5.94 41.34
CA SER A 295 13.01 -4.74 42.13
C SER A 295 12.28 -4.76 43.48
N PHE A 296 11.01 -5.19 43.50
CA PHE A 296 10.23 -5.32 44.74
C PHE A 296 10.79 -6.39 45.68
N TYR A 297 11.12 -7.55 45.14
CA TYR A 297 11.70 -8.62 45.97
C TYR A 297 13.05 -8.24 46.57
N ASN A 298 13.91 -7.57 45.82
CA ASN A 298 15.21 -7.11 46.29
C ASN A 298 15.07 -6.06 47.40
N ARG A 299 13.93 -5.38 47.50
CA ARG A 299 13.66 -4.32 48.51
C ARG A 299 12.70 -4.76 49.61
N THR A 300 12.27 -6.02 49.63
CA THR A 300 11.30 -6.49 50.63
C THR A 300 11.75 -6.18 52.07
N ARG A 301 13.05 -6.33 52.37
CA ARG A 301 13.61 -5.99 53.68
C ARG A 301 13.49 -4.48 54.01
N GLU A 302 13.80 -3.59 53.08
CA GLU A 302 13.64 -2.15 53.22
C GLU A 302 12.17 -1.77 53.44
N LEU A 303 11.27 -2.34 52.62
CA LEU A 303 9.82 -2.10 52.72
C LEU A 303 9.24 -2.61 54.04
N SER A 304 9.72 -3.77 54.51
CA SER A 304 9.31 -4.33 55.83
C SER A 304 9.80 -3.43 56.98
N LEU A 305 11.04 -2.94 56.95
CA LEU A 305 11.55 -2.00 57.94
C LEU A 305 10.75 -0.71 57.97
N ARG A 306 10.36 -0.14 56.82
CA ARG A 306 9.49 1.01 56.73
C ARG A 306 8.11 0.79 57.34
N LYS A 307 7.56 -0.44 57.13
CA LYS A 307 6.31 -0.85 57.76
C LYS A 307 6.45 -0.90 59.28
N CYS A 308 7.58 -1.41 59.81
CA CYS A 308 7.88 -1.40 61.25
C CYS A 308 7.99 0.04 61.83
N LEU A 309 8.49 0.99 61.00
CA LEU A 309 8.62 2.39 61.41
C LEU A 309 7.33 3.20 61.19
N GLY A 310 6.19 2.54 60.96
CA GLY A 310 4.88 3.17 60.88
C GLY A 310 4.44 3.62 59.47
N SER A 311 5.14 3.24 58.39
CA SER A 311 4.65 3.49 57.05
C SER A 311 3.40 2.71 56.76
N ASP A 312 2.32 3.39 56.40
CA ASP A 312 1.08 2.73 55.95
C ASP A 312 1.20 2.14 54.53
N ALA A 313 0.27 1.31 54.16
CA ALA A 313 0.22 0.69 52.85
C ALA A 313 0.10 1.74 51.69
N LYS A 314 -0.56 2.88 52.00
CA LYS A 314 -0.71 3.99 51.03
C LYS A 314 0.63 4.70 50.78
N GLY A 315 1.47 4.84 51.80
CA GLY A 315 2.82 5.41 51.67
C GLY A 315 3.74 4.53 50.83
N LEU A 316 3.70 3.22 51.03
CA LEU A 316 4.44 2.26 50.21
C LEU A 316 3.94 2.24 48.74
N PHE A 317 2.63 2.29 48.55
CA PHE A 317 2.04 2.39 47.23
C PHE A 317 2.52 3.64 46.49
N ARG A 318 2.42 4.82 47.13
CA ARG A 318 2.88 6.10 46.52
C ARG A 318 4.35 6.08 46.13
N LEU A 319 5.19 5.42 46.94
CA LEU A 319 6.62 5.30 46.62
C LEU A 319 6.83 4.47 45.36
N LEU A 320 6.25 3.28 45.28
CA LEU A 320 6.41 2.37 44.15
C LEU A 320 5.74 2.92 42.89
N PHE A 321 4.57 3.53 43.06
CA PHE A 321 3.86 4.17 41.97
C PHE A 321 4.66 5.36 41.36
N SER A 322 5.34 6.15 42.21
CA SER A 322 6.18 7.26 41.70
C SER A 322 7.37 6.75 40.90
N GLU A 323 7.96 5.61 41.23
CA GLU A 323 9.04 4.99 40.43
C GLU A 323 8.54 4.55 39.07
N ILE A 324 7.36 3.93 39.00
CA ILE A 324 6.74 3.50 37.73
C ILE A 324 6.35 4.71 36.90
N ALA A 325 5.77 5.73 37.51
CA ALA A 325 5.38 6.96 36.80
C ALA A 325 6.60 7.65 36.14
N VAL A 326 7.72 7.78 36.87
CA VAL A 326 8.95 8.34 36.30
C VAL A 326 9.46 7.49 35.14
N LEU A 327 9.43 6.18 35.27
CA LEU A 327 9.88 5.26 34.22
C LEU A 327 9.01 5.38 32.96
N PHE A 328 7.68 5.45 33.11
CA PHE A 328 6.77 5.66 32.00
C PHE A 328 6.94 7.03 31.32
N ILE A 329 7.18 8.10 32.10
CA ILE A 329 7.49 9.42 31.54
C ILE A 329 8.78 9.37 30.73
N LEU A 330 9.83 8.72 31.24
CA LEU A 330 11.09 8.55 30.50
C LEU A 330 10.91 7.69 29.26
N SER A 331 10.07 6.64 29.32
CA SER A 331 9.74 5.81 28.16
C SER A 331 8.95 6.59 27.10
N ALA A 332 8.03 7.47 27.51
CA ALA A 332 7.32 8.39 26.62
C ALA A 332 8.29 9.32 25.88
N LEU A 333 9.19 9.96 26.61
CA LEU A 333 10.21 10.82 26.01
C LEU A 333 11.12 10.06 25.05
N ALA A 334 11.53 8.85 25.42
CA ALA A 334 12.34 8.00 24.56
C ALA A 334 11.56 7.56 23.29
N SER A 335 10.27 7.24 23.42
CA SER A 335 9.42 6.90 22.25
C SER A 335 9.28 8.09 21.31
N LEU A 336 9.02 9.28 21.82
CA LEU A 336 8.95 10.51 21.00
C LEU A 336 10.25 10.77 20.23
N VAL A 337 11.41 10.65 20.90
CA VAL A 337 12.71 10.80 20.23
C VAL A 337 12.91 9.73 19.15
N LEU A 338 12.52 8.49 19.41
CA LEU A 338 12.60 7.41 18.43
C LEU A 338 11.67 7.67 17.25
N THR A 339 10.45 8.16 17.47
CA THR A 339 9.48 8.49 16.42
C THR A 339 10.03 9.58 15.52
N GLU A 340 10.53 10.67 16.08
CA GLU A 340 11.13 11.79 15.33
C GLU A 340 12.37 11.36 14.53
N TRP A 341 13.08 10.34 14.97
CA TRP A 341 14.25 9.84 14.27
C TRP A 341 13.89 8.78 13.21
N ILE A 342 12.99 7.84 13.52
CA ILE A 342 12.65 6.71 12.63
C ILE A 342 11.75 7.13 11.47
N VAL A 343 10.80 8.05 11.68
CA VAL A 343 9.87 8.47 10.60
C VAL A 343 10.60 9.11 9.42
N PRO A 344 11.55 10.04 9.58
CA PRO A 344 12.34 10.54 8.45
C PRO A 344 13.18 9.47 7.73
N VAL A 345 13.79 8.54 8.50
CA VAL A 345 14.55 7.42 7.92
C VAL A 345 13.64 6.52 7.08
N TYR A 346 12.44 6.23 7.57
CA TYR A 346 11.42 5.50 6.84
C TYR A 346 11.05 6.20 5.52
N TYR A 347 10.84 7.53 5.53
CA TYR A 347 10.57 8.30 4.32
C TYR A 347 11.74 8.27 3.34
N GLN A 348 12.96 8.44 3.82
CA GLN A 348 14.15 8.38 2.97
C GLN A 348 14.30 7.01 2.30
N TYR A 349 14.04 5.93 3.03
CA TYR A 349 14.04 4.57 2.49
C TYR A 349 12.93 4.36 1.46
N MET A 350 11.72 4.87 1.71
CA MET A 350 10.60 4.76 0.77
C MET A 350 10.81 5.63 -0.47
N ALA A 351 11.36 6.83 -0.34
CA ALA A 351 11.66 7.72 -1.45
C ALA A 351 12.71 7.14 -2.41
N SER A 352 13.62 6.29 -1.91
CA SER A 352 14.61 5.61 -2.76
C SER A 352 13.99 4.52 -3.66
N LYS A 353 12.74 4.13 -3.42
CA LYS A 353 11.99 3.11 -4.18
C LYS A 353 10.90 3.75 -5.04
N GLU A 354 11.24 4.66 -5.91
CA GLU A 354 10.50 5.36 -6.99
C GLU A 354 8.95 5.46 -6.95
N THR A 355 8.25 4.73 -6.11
CA THR A 355 6.80 4.77 -5.94
C THR A 355 6.43 5.12 -4.50
N ILE A 356 6.43 6.41 -4.18
CA ILE A 356 5.84 6.86 -2.92
C ILE A 356 4.32 6.74 -3.06
N ASN A 357 3.78 5.61 -2.66
CA ASN A 357 2.35 5.49 -2.50
C ASN A 357 1.94 6.41 -1.32
N GLU A 358 1.09 7.42 -1.58
CA GLU A 358 0.60 8.35 -0.55
C GLU A 358 0.00 7.62 0.67
N ASN A 359 -0.48 6.39 0.46
CA ASN A 359 -0.99 5.53 1.53
C ASN A 359 0.10 5.09 2.54
N LEU A 360 1.38 5.25 2.23
CA LEU A 360 2.50 4.94 3.12
C LEU A 360 2.99 6.15 3.94
N PHE A 361 2.44 7.34 3.71
CA PHE A 361 2.77 8.52 4.50
C PHE A 361 2.26 8.39 5.94
N ILE A 362 3.15 8.63 6.90
CA ILE A 362 2.84 8.63 8.32
C ILE A 362 2.60 10.08 8.76
N HIS A 363 1.39 10.40 9.22
CA HIS A 363 1.12 11.68 9.83
C HIS A 363 1.63 11.66 11.28
N THR A 364 2.84 12.19 11.48
CA THR A 364 3.57 12.13 12.77
C THR A 364 2.74 12.59 13.96
N PRO A 365 1.97 13.72 13.93
CA PRO A 365 1.13 14.13 15.06
C PRO A 365 0.09 13.07 15.45
N THR A 366 -0.55 12.42 14.48
CA THR A 366 -1.54 11.35 14.74
C THR A 366 -0.87 10.12 15.36
N LEU A 367 0.32 9.75 14.87
CA LEU A 367 1.10 8.65 15.44
C LEU A 367 1.47 8.93 16.90
N ILE A 368 1.97 10.14 17.19
CA ILE A 368 2.31 10.58 18.55
C ILE A 368 1.08 10.55 19.47
N GLN A 369 -0.06 11.02 18.98
CA GLN A 369 -1.30 10.96 19.76
C GLN A 369 -1.64 9.51 20.13
N GLN A 370 -1.57 8.59 19.18
CA GLN A 370 -1.81 7.16 19.43
C GLN A 370 -0.79 6.57 20.41
N GLU A 371 0.48 6.93 20.30
CA GLU A 371 1.51 6.50 21.26
C GLU A 371 1.16 6.94 22.68
N MET A 372 0.69 8.17 22.85
CA MET A 372 0.29 8.66 24.17
C MET A 372 -0.96 7.96 24.71
N GLU A 373 -1.94 7.68 23.86
CA GLU A 373 -3.14 6.90 24.24
C GLU A 373 -2.75 5.50 24.73
N TYR A 374 -1.91 4.78 24.00
CA TYR A 374 -1.43 3.44 24.35
C TYR A 374 -0.54 3.47 25.59
N LEU A 375 0.32 4.47 25.74
CA LEU A 375 1.14 4.64 26.93
C LEU A 375 0.28 4.84 28.17
N CYS A 376 -0.76 5.66 28.10
CA CYS A 376 -1.72 5.86 29.20
C CYS A 376 -2.43 4.54 29.55
N PHE A 377 -2.88 3.78 28.54
CA PHE A 377 -3.48 2.48 28.78
C PHE A 377 -2.52 1.50 29.48
N LEU A 378 -1.28 1.40 28.98
CA LEU A 378 -0.24 0.56 29.56
C LEU A 378 0.11 0.98 31.01
N PHE A 379 0.17 2.29 31.27
CA PHE A 379 0.41 2.82 32.61
C PHE A 379 -0.67 2.39 33.59
N VAL A 380 -1.95 2.50 33.21
CA VAL A 380 -3.08 2.05 34.02
C VAL A 380 -2.99 0.54 34.29
N LEU A 381 -2.73 -0.25 33.24
CA LEU A 381 -2.58 -1.71 33.37
C LEU A 381 -1.44 -2.08 34.31
N CYS A 382 -0.28 -1.43 34.17
CA CYS A 382 0.86 -1.62 35.06
C CYS A 382 0.54 -1.21 36.52
N ALA A 383 -0.13 -0.09 36.70
CA ALA A 383 -0.54 0.36 38.03
C ALA A 383 -1.48 -0.65 38.72
N LEU A 384 -2.40 -1.25 37.96
CA LEU A 384 -3.28 -2.33 38.49
C LEU A 384 -2.47 -3.56 38.91
N ILE A 385 -1.56 -4.05 38.05
CA ILE A 385 -0.73 -5.22 38.35
C ILE A 385 0.15 -4.97 39.57
N VAL A 386 0.76 -3.79 39.66
CA VAL A 386 1.58 -3.40 40.81
C VAL A 386 0.74 -3.30 42.08
N SER A 387 -0.49 -2.80 41.99
CA SER A 387 -1.43 -2.77 43.12
C SER A 387 -1.72 -4.17 43.65
N LEU A 388 -1.92 -5.14 42.75
CA LEU A 388 -2.10 -6.54 43.12
C LEU A 388 -0.86 -7.15 43.81
N VAL A 389 0.33 -6.82 43.30
CA VAL A 389 1.60 -7.26 43.95
C VAL A 389 1.74 -6.67 45.35
N ILE A 390 1.45 -5.37 45.52
CA ILE A 390 1.50 -4.71 46.82
C ILE A 390 0.47 -5.28 47.79
N PHE A 391 -0.73 -5.59 47.30
CA PHE A 391 -1.76 -6.23 48.11
C PHE A 391 -1.27 -7.59 48.64
N ARG A 392 -0.60 -8.38 47.82
CA ARG A 392 0.05 -9.65 48.26
C ARG A 392 1.15 -9.41 49.30
N ILE A 393 2.00 -8.37 49.11
CA ILE A 393 3.08 -8.02 50.04
C ILE A 393 2.51 -7.57 51.38
N LYS A 394 1.33 -6.92 51.42
CA LYS A 394 0.66 -6.52 52.65
C LYS A 394 0.39 -7.69 53.60
N HIS A 395 0.16 -8.89 53.07
CA HIS A 395 -0.12 -10.10 53.82
C HIS A 395 1.15 -10.86 54.26
N ILE A 396 2.35 -10.44 53.86
CA ILE A 396 3.61 -11.00 54.31
C ILE A 396 3.84 -10.57 55.76
N THR A 397 4.04 -11.55 56.65
CA THR A 397 4.32 -11.28 58.07
C THR A 397 5.67 -10.56 58.22
N LEU A 398 5.79 -9.72 59.27
CA LEU A 398 7.02 -8.98 59.56
C LEU A 398 8.23 -9.88 59.75
N THR A 399 8.04 -11.02 60.41
CA THR A 399 9.08 -12.03 60.62
C THR A 399 9.57 -12.67 59.35
N GLU A 400 8.68 -12.97 58.41
CA GLU A 400 9.05 -13.47 57.08
C GLU A 400 9.76 -12.43 56.24
N GLY A 401 9.33 -11.16 56.32
CA GLY A 401 9.94 -10.04 55.60
C GLY A 401 11.37 -9.72 56.06
N ILE A 402 11.66 -9.84 57.38
CA ILE A 402 12.99 -9.59 57.96
C ILE A 402 13.93 -10.78 57.77
N LYS A 403 13.44 -12.01 57.93
CA LYS A 403 14.23 -13.25 57.71
C LYS A 403 14.56 -13.52 56.24
N GLY A 404 14.02 -12.73 55.35
CA GLY A 404 14.08 -12.96 53.91
C GLY A 404 13.00 -13.94 53.47
N VAL A 405 12.16 -13.52 52.54
CA VAL A 405 11.16 -14.42 51.94
C VAL A 405 11.87 -15.66 51.42
N LYS A 406 11.42 -16.86 51.86
CA LYS A 406 11.91 -18.13 51.30
C LYS A 406 11.99 -17.99 49.79
N ARG A 407 13.16 -18.36 49.26
CA ARG A 407 13.51 -18.29 47.82
C ARG A 407 12.30 -18.71 47.00
N GLN A 408 11.60 -17.72 46.47
CA GLN A 408 10.37 -17.94 45.69
C GLN A 408 10.68 -18.92 44.59
N LYS A 409 9.82 -19.92 44.39
CA LYS A 409 9.93 -20.83 43.25
C LYS A 409 10.15 -19.99 42.00
N HIS A 410 11.29 -20.13 41.35
CA HIS A 410 11.68 -19.41 40.14
C HIS A 410 10.74 -19.69 38.95
N SER A 411 9.66 -20.44 39.18
CA SER A 411 8.71 -20.91 38.17
C SER A 411 8.10 -19.79 37.35
N ILE A 412 7.56 -18.75 37.99
CA ILE A 412 6.93 -17.60 37.26
C ILE A 412 7.97 -16.86 36.43
N ARG A 413 9.14 -16.59 37.01
CA ARG A 413 10.23 -15.91 36.29
C ARG A 413 10.71 -16.72 35.10
N ASN A 414 10.89 -18.05 35.29
CA ASN A 414 11.34 -18.94 34.22
C ASN A 414 10.25 -19.08 33.13
N PHE A 415 8.97 -19.14 33.52
CA PHE A 415 7.86 -19.11 32.56
C PHE A 415 7.85 -17.82 31.72
N MET A 416 7.94 -16.66 32.38
CA MET A 416 8.00 -15.35 31.65
C MET A 416 9.22 -15.28 30.73
N LEU A 417 10.37 -15.80 31.14
CA LEU A 417 11.56 -15.89 30.30
C LEU A 417 11.34 -16.83 29.12
N GLY A 418 10.70 -17.98 29.34
CA GLY A 418 10.37 -18.95 28.30
C GLY A 418 9.45 -18.33 27.24
N VAL A 419 8.38 -17.62 27.64
CA VAL A 419 7.48 -16.91 26.73
C VAL A 419 8.23 -15.85 25.93
N GLN A 420 9.09 -15.06 26.59
CA GLN A 420 9.87 -14.03 25.91
C GLN A 420 10.84 -14.63 24.87
N LEU A 421 11.57 -15.69 25.23
CA LEU A 421 12.47 -16.40 24.31
C LEU A 421 11.70 -17.01 23.13
N PHE A 422 10.51 -17.57 23.39
CA PHE A 422 9.65 -18.11 22.34
C PHE A 422 9.21 -17.01 21.34
N ILE A 423 8.77 -15.84 21.84
CA ILE A 423 8.43 -14.70 20.99
C ILE A 423 9.65 -14.26 20.17
N CYS A 424 10.83 -14.12 20.79
CA CYS A 424 12.06 -13.76 20.08
C CYS A 424 12.41 -14.79 18.99
N PHE A 425 12.28 -16.08 19.30
CA PHE A 425 12.51 -17.15 18.33
C PHE A 425 11.55 -17.07 17.14
N LEU A 426 10.25 -16.83 17.39
CA LEU A 426 9.26 -16.63 16.32
C LEU A 426 9.64 -15.47 15.40
N PHE A 427 10.09 -14.34 15.96
CA PHE A 427 10.51 -13.19 15.16
C PHE A 427 11.75 -13.48 14.32
N ILE A 428 12.76 -14.12 14.90
CA ILE A 428 13.99 -14.47 14.19
C ILE A 428 13.68 -15.47 13.06
N ALA A 429 12.93 -16.53 13.37
CA ALA A 429 12.54 -17.54 12.38
C ALA A 429 11.68 -16.92 11.27
N GLY A 430 10.71 -16.05 11.63
CA GLY A 430 9.89 -15.33 10.68
C GLY A 430 10.69 -14.40 9.78
N ALA A 431 11.62 -13.64 10.34
CA ALA A 431 12.49 -12.73 9.57
C ALA A 431 13.40 -13.50 8.59
N ILE A 432 13.99 -14.60 9.03
CA ILE A 432 14.80 -15.48 8.16
C ILE A 432 13.92 -16.10 7.07
N GLY A 433 12.72 -16.59 7.42
CA GLY A 433 11.77 -17.15 6.47
C GLY A 433 11.36 -16.13 5.39
N LEU A 434 10.97 -14.92 5.80
CA LEU A 434 10.62 -13.84 4.88
C LEU A 434 11.79 -13.43 3.99
N ARG A 435 12.99 -13.30 4.56
CA ARG A 435 14.20 -13.02 3.79
C ARG A 435 14.46 -14.09 2.73
N ASN A 436 14.35 -15.36 3.09
CA ASN A 436 14.57 -16.47 2.16
C ASN A 436 13.52 -16.50 1.07
N ILE A 437 12.23 -16.25 1.40
CA ILE A 437 11.13 -16.14 0.41
C ILE A 437 11.40 -14.97 -0.53
N TYR A 438 11.80 -13.81 0.01
CA TYR A 438 12.12 -12.63 -0.79
C TYR A 438 13.30 -12.90 -1.74
N HIS A 439 14.41 -13.46 -1.25
CA HIS A 439 15.56 -13.83 -2.07
C HIS A 439 15.19 -14.83 -3.18
N LEU A 440 14.42 -15.86 -2.83
CA LEU A 440 13.98 -16.85 -3.80
C LEU A 440 13.06 -16.22 -4.87
N ALA A 441 12.16 -15.32 -4.47
CA ALA A 441 11.29 -14.61 -5.40
C ALA A 441 12.09 -13.65 -6.30
N GLU A 442 13.10 -12.98 -5.74
CA GLU A 442 13.97 -12.07 -6.48
C GLU A 442 14.89 -12.80 -7.46
N GLU A 443 15.51 -13.89 -7.03
CA GLU A 443 16.31 -14.78 -7.89
C GLU A 443 15.47 -15.32 -9.05
N LYS A 444 14.25 -15.78 -8.77
CA LYS A 444 13.32 -16.25 -9.81
C LYS A 444 12.85 -15.13 -10.73
N ARG A 445 12.63 -13.93 -10.22
CA ARG A 445 12.21 -12.77 -11.01
C ARG A 445 13.33 -12.27 -11.93
N ASN A 446 14.56 -12.27 -11.45
CA ASN A 446 15.72 -11.76 -12.18
C ASN A 446 16.38 -12.80 -13.09
N ASN A 447 15.96 -14.03 -13.03
CA ASN A 447 16.28 -15.24 -13.83
C ASN A 447 17.60 -15.24 -14.65
N THR A 448 17.88 -14.16 -15.39
CA THR A 448 19.02 -14.04 -16.32
C THR A 448 20.03 -12.95 -15.93
N LEU A 449 19.62 -11.96 -15.13
CA LEU A 449 20.44 -10.85 -14.70
C LEU A 449 20.79 -10.98 -13.22
N THR A 450 22.02 -10.64 -12.86
CA THR A 450 22.41 -10.54 -11.44
C THR A 450 21.83 -9.30 -10.79
N GLU A 451 21.72 -9.28 -9.46
CA GLU A 451 21.26 -8.10 -8.70
C GLU A 451 22.10 -6.85 -9.03
N GLU A 452 23.42 -7.01 -9.11
CA GLU A 452 24.34 -5.93 -9.49
C GLU A 452 24.06 -5.39 -10.89
N GLU A 453 23.76 -6.26 -11.85
CA GLU A 453 23.40 -5.83 -13.22
C GLU A 453 22.06 -5.10 -13.25
N CYS A 454 21.08 -5.54 -12.47
CA CYS A 454 19.80 -4.86 -12.38
C CYS A 454 19.93 -3.42 -11.84
N THR A 455 20.85 -3.18 -10.89
CA THR A 455 21.09 -1.84 -10.35
C THR A 455 21.73 -0.89 -11.36
N ARG A 456 22.34 -1.42 -12.43
CA ARG A 456 22.98 -0.65 -13.51
C ARG A 456 22.07 -0.35 -14.69
N ILE A 457 20.81 -0.83 -14.65
CA ILE A 457 19.84 -0.61 -15.73
C ILE A 457 18.89 0.52 -15.31
N TRP A 458 18.84 1.56 -16.13
CA TRP A 458 17.93 2.68 -15.97
C TRP A 458 16.79 2.59 -16.99
N LYS A 459 15.57 2.92 -16.56
CA LYS A 459 14.39 3.00 -17.43
C LYS A 459 14.06 4.45 -17.73
N ILE A 460 13.83 4.77 -19.00
CA ILE A 460 13.32 6.06 -19.45
C ILE A 460 12.01 5.81 -20.21
N GLU A 461 11.02 6.62 -19.93
CA GLU A 461 9.73 6.59 -20.63
C GLU A 461 9.78 7.59 -21.80
N LEU A 462 9.74 7.05 -23.03
CA LEU A 462 9.85 7.85 -24.27
C LEU A 462 8.53 8.51 -24.70
N TRP A 463 7.44 8.22 -23.99
CA TRP A 463 6.11 8.80 -24.23
C TRP A 463 5.82 10.05 -23.41
N GLU A 464 6.78 10.48 -22.60
CA GLU A 464 6.71 11.74 -21.87
C GLU A 464 6.63 12.92 -22.86
N PRO A 465 5.81 13.95 -22.58
CA PRO A 465 5.60 15.08 -23.48
C PRO A 465 6.88 15.80 -23.92
N GLN A 466 7.92 15.76 -23.08
CA GLN A 466 9.23 16.38 -23.32
C GLN A 466 10.09 15.61 -24.34
N VAL A 467 9.78 14.33 -24.54
CA VAL A 467 10.52 13.39 -25.39
C VAL A 467 9.78 13.10 -26.70
N GLN A 468 8.46 13.28 -26.69
CA GLN A 468 7.58 12.92 -27.79
C GLN A 468 7.94 13.68 -29.07
N GLY A 469 8.17 12.95 -30.16
CA GLY A 469 8.61 13.48 -31.45
C GLY A 469 10.13 13.58 -31.61
N HIS A 470 10.92 13.36 -30.56
CA HIS A 470 12.38 13.36 -30.57
C HIS A 470 12.99 12.05 -30.10
N GLU A 471 12.20 10.97 -30.01
CA GLU A 471 12.59 9.68 -29.40
C GLU A 471 13.85 9.09 -30.03
N GLU A 472 13.92 9.08 -31.37
CA GLU A 472 15.07 8.53 -32.09
C GLU A 472 16.35 9.35 -31.87
N GLU A 473 16.23 10.69 -31.86
CA GLU A 473 17.35 11.59 -31.59
C GLU A 473 17.88 11.38 -30.16
N ILE A 474 16.98 11.36 -29.18
CA ILE A 474 17.31 11.17 -27.75
C ILE A 474 18.01 9.81 -27.55
N VAL A 475 17.43 8.75 -28.10
CA VAL A 475 18.02 7.40 -27.99
C VAL A 475 19.38 7.33 -28.67
N SER A 476 19.53 7.97 -29.85
CA SER A 476 20.82 8.03 -30.55
C SER A 476 21.88 8.75 -29.73
N ARG A 477 21.53 9.88 -29.11
CA ARG A 477 22.44 10.63 -28.22
C ARG A 477 22.80 9.82 -26.97
N ILE A 478 21.84 9.13 -26.37
CA ILE A 478 22.09 8.28 -25.20
C ILE A 478 23.07 7.15 -25.53
N ARG A 479 22.93 6.52 -26.70
CA ARG A 479 23.84 5.45 -27.14
C ARG A 479 25.30 5.91 -27.30
N THR A 480 25.51 7.20 -27.54
CA THR A 480 26.86 7.78 -27.69
C THR A 480 27.47 8.26 -26.37
N LEU A 481 26.74 8.22 -25.26
CA LEU A 481 27.25 8.65 -23.96
C LEU A 481 28.36 7.73 -23.44
N ALA A 482 29.43 8.33 -22.97
CA ALA A 482 30.46 7.58 -22.26
C ALA A 482 29.87 6.98 -20.96
N GLY A 483 30.02 5.65 -20.79
CA GLY A 483 29.47 4.92 -19.64
C GLY A 483 28.17 4.18 -19.94
N VAL A 484 27.58 4.31 -21.14
CA VAL A 484 26.49 3.46 -21.60
C VAL A 484 27.06 2.20 -22.25
N GLU A 485 26.62 1.03 -21.78
CA GLU A 485 27.03 -0.28 -22.30
C GLU A 485 26.12 -0.71 -23.47
N ASP A 486 24.79 -0.61 -23.28
CA ASP A 486 23.80 -0.96 -24.27
C ASP A 486 22.46 -0.25 -23.99
N VAL A 487 21.60 -0.14 -25.02
CA VAL A 487 20.26 0.44 -24.92
C VAL A 487 19.24 -0.48 -25.56
N LEU A 488 18.33 -0.98 -24.76
CA LEU A 488 17.19 -1.79 -25.16
C LEU A 488 15.94 -0.91 -25.32
N LEU A 489 15.23 -1.07 -26.42
CA LEU A 489 13.98 -0.37 -26.69
C LEU A 489 12.80 -1.35 -26.62
N GLU A 490 11.73 -0.91 -25.97
CA GLU A 490 10.54 -1.72 -25.76
C GLU A 490 9.25 -0.88 -25.90
N THR A 491 8.22 -1.52 -26.39
CA THR A 491 6.85 -1.02 -26.25
C THR A 491 6.14 -1.90 -25.23
N PRO A 492 5.53 -1.33 -24.19
CA PRO A 492 4.77 -2.08 -23.19
C PRO A 492 3.76 -3.01 -23.84
N GLY A 493 3.68 -4.21 -23.33
CA GLY A 493 2.98 -5.32 -23.92
C GLY A 493 1.50 -5.04 -24.18
N LYS A 494 1.03 -5.47 -25.35
CA LYS A 494 -0.39 -5.60 -25.65
C LYS A 494 -0.84 -7.00 -25.23
N TYR A 495 -2.10 -7.10 -24.80
CA TYR A 495 -2.69 -8.41 -24.55
C TYR A 495 -3.09 -9.04 -25.89
N LEU A 496 -2.68 -10.28 -26.13
CA LEU A 496 -3.17 -11.13 -27.21
C LEU A 496 -3.64 -12.46 -26.62
N ASP A 497 -4.72 -12.95 -27.17
CA ASP A 497 -5.43 -14.10 -26.65
C ASP A 497 -5.13 -15.35 -27.48
N TYR A 498 -4.83 -16.45 -26.83
CA TYR A 498 -4.84 -17.79 -27.41
C TYR A 498 -6.14 -18.49 -27.04
N LYS A 499 -6.83 -19.07 -28.04
CA LYS A 499 -8.00 -19.93 -27.81
C LYS A 499 -7.57 -21.38 -27.94
N ASN A 500 -7.67 -22.11 -26.83
CA ASN A 500 -7.41 -23.54 -26.84
C ASN A 500 -8.54 -24.33 -27.54
N LYS A 501 -8.31 -25.61 -27.84
CA LYS A 501 -9.31 -26.50 -28.49
C LYS A 501 -10.57 -26.73 -27.66
N GLN A 502 -10.50 -26.45 -26.33
CA GLN A 502 -11.63 -26.55 -25.41
C GLN A 502 -12.49 -25.28 -25.43
N GLY A 503 -12.10 -24.26 -26.21
CA GLY A 503 -12.80 -22.97 -26.30
C GLY A 503 -12.44 -21.98 -25.22
N GLU A 504 -11.48 -22.26 -24.35
CA GLU A 504 -11.00 -21.33 -23.33
C GLU A 504 -10.09 -20.28 -23.96
N THR A 505 -10.26 -19.04 -23.55
CA THR A 505 -9.38 -17.93 -23.96
C THR A 505 -8.30 -17.72 -22.91
N LEU A 506 -7.05 -17.91 -23.29
CA LEU A 506 -5.87 -17.70 -22.47
C LEU A 506 -5.23 -16.39 -22.84
N HIS A 507 -4.96 -15.53 -21.85
CA HIS A 507 -4.36 -14.22 -22.07
C HIS A 507 -2.84 -14.30 -22.06
N GLY A 508 -2.20 -13.69 -23.06
CA GLY A 508 -0.76 -13.55 -23.15
C GLY A 508 -0.32 -12.10 -23.27
N ILE A 509 0.89 -11.78 -22.83
CA ILE A 509 1.50 -10.47 -23.02
C ILE A 509 2.42 -10.50 -24.23
N HIS A 510 2.23 -9.56 -25.12
CA HIS A 510 3.06 -9.33 -26.27
C HIS A 510 4.04 -8.18 -26.06
N PHE A 511 5.33 -8.47 -26.03
CA PHE A 511 6.40 -7.48 -25.95
C PHE A 511 6.95 -7.16 -27.31
N LEU A 512 6.91 -5.90 -27.70
CA LEU A 512 7.55 -5.38 -28.91
C LEU A 512 8.92 -4.81 -28.49
N THR A 513 10.01 -5.46 -28.93
CA THR A 513 11.35 -5.11 -28.45
C THR A 513 12.33 -4.90 -29.60
N SER A 514 13.45 -4.24 -29.32
CA SER A 514 14.59 -4.19 -30.24
C SER A 514 15.31 -5.56 -30.29
N LYS A 515 16.04 -5.80 -31.40
CA LYS A 515 16.67 -7.09 -31.69
C LYS A 515 17.72 -7.54 -30.64
N ASN A 516 18.27 -6.61 -29.90
CA ASN A 516 19.29 -6.87 -28.88
C ASN A 516 18.69 -7.36 -27.53
N TYR A 517 17.39 -7.62 -27.45
CA TYR A 517 16.73 -8.07 -26.21
C TYR A 517 17.45 -9.27 -25.55
N PRO A 518 17.80 -10.36 -26.28
CA PRO A 518 18.46 -11.50 -25.66
C PRO A 518 19.84 -11.20 -25.10
N SER A 519 20.64 -10.42 -25.81
CA SER A 519 21.97 -10.03 -25.34
C SER A 519 21.91 -9.06 -24.16
N PHE A 520 20.99 -8.10 -24.21
CA PHE A 520 20.80 -7.12 -23.15
C PHE A 520 20.32 -7.77 -21.84
N MET A 521 19.30 -8.63 -21.92
CA MET A 521 18.67 -9.31 -20.80
C MET A 521 19.36 -10.66 -20.45
N LYS A 522 20.37 -11.07 -21.21
CA LYS A 522 21.01 -12.40 -21.10
C LYS A 522 20.00 -13.55 -21.18
N LEU A 523 18.96 -13.38 -21.99
CA LEU A 523 17.88 -14.34 -22.12
C LEU A 523 18.29 -15.47 -23.09
N PRO A 524 18.42 -16.71 -22.61
CA PRO A 524 18.66 -17.84 -23.50
C PRO A 524 17.42 -18.13 -24.34
N ILE A 525 17.60 -18.19 -25.67
CA ILE A 525 16.55 -18.50 -26.63
C ILE A 525 16.96 -19.77 -27.39
N GLU A 526 16.11 -20.77 -27.37
CA GLU A 526 16.19 -21.93 -28.25
C GLU A 526 15.61 -21.54 -29.62
N GLY A 527 16.47 -21.33 -30.61
CA GLY A 527 16.05 -20.83 -31.91
C GLY A 527 16.67 -19.47 -32.26
N ARG A 528 15.90 -18.58 -32.89
CA ARG A 528 16.35 -17.27 -33.29
C ARG A 528 15.35 -16.15 -32.96
N MET A 529 15.82 -14.93 -32.86
CA MET A 529 14.96 -13.75 -32.76
C MET A 529 14.15 -13.51 -34.03
N PRO A 530 12.96 -12.89 -33.92
CA PRO A 530 12.11 -12.52 -35.05
C PRO A 530 12.84 -11.59 -36.01
N GLN A 531 12.66 -11.82 -37.30
CA GLN A 531 13.16 -10.97 -38.38
C GLN A 531 12.00 -10.28 -39.13
N ALA A 532 10.81 -10.88 -39.07
CA ALA A 532 9.60 -10.37 -39.69
C ALA A 532 8.50 -10.12 -38.64
N ALA A 533 7.55 -9.25 -38.95
CA ALA A 533 6.47 -8.86 -38.03
C ALA A 533 5.49 -10.00 -37.67
N ASN A 534 5.43 -11.04 -38.50
CA ASN A 534 4.63 -12.24 -38.25
C ASN A 534 5.41 -13.36 -37.56
N GLU A 535 6.64 -13.11 -37.15
CA GLU A 535 7.47 -14.05 -36.39
C GLU A 535 7.49 -13.65 -34.90
N ILE A 536 7.49 -14.66 -34.03
CA ILE A 536 7.55 -14.47 -32.58
C ILE A 536 8.47 -15.48 -31.91
N VAL A 537 9.03 -15.08 -30.79
CA VAL A 537 9.64 -15.97 -29.81
C VAL A 537 8.69 -16.08 -28.64
N VAL A 538 8.40 -17.28 -28.18
CA VAL A 538 7.36 -17.58 -27.20
C VAL A 538 7.92 -18.13 -25.91
N SER A 539 7.21 -17.92 -24.81
CA SER A 539 7.53 -18.58 -23.55
C SER A 539 7.23 -20.09 -23.61
N ARG A 540 8.01 -20.88 -22.87
CA ARG A 540 7.79 -22.34 -22.73
C ARG A 540 6.37 -22.65 -22.26
N SER A 541 5.77 -21.78 -21.48
CA SER A 541 4.38 -21.93 -21.01
C SER A 541 3.35 -21.98 -22.15
N LEU A 542 3.54 -21.20 -23.22
CA LEU A 542 2.65 -21.28 -24.39
C LEU A 542 2.85 -22.61 -25.12
N ILE A 543 4.07 -23.10 -25.24
CA ILE A 543 4.34 -24.40 -25.83
C ILE A 543 3.61 -25.53 -25.08
N TRP A 544 3.63 -25.51 -23.75
CA TRP A 544 2.88 -26.48 -22.94
C TRP A 544 1.37 -26.43 -23.18
N GLU A 545 0.79 -25.25 -23.40
CA GLU A 545 -0.64 -25.16 -23.72
C GLU A 545 -0.93 -25.72 -25.14
N LEU A 546 -0.08 -25.43 -26.12
CA LEU A 546 -0.20 -25.97 -27.47
C LEU A 546 -0.05 -27.52 -27.51
N GLU A 547 0.89 -28.06 -26.71
CA GLU A 547 1.08 -29.50 -26.55
C GLU A 547 -0.12 -30.18 -25.90
N LYS A 548 -0.77 -29.54 -24.90
CA LYS A 548 -2.04 -30.03 -24.32
C LYS A 548 -3.15 -30.10 -25.37
N ASP A 549 -3.16 -29.18 -26.30
CA ASP A 549 -4.09 -29.17 -27.42
C ASP A 549 -3.74 -30.18 -28.51
N GLY A 550 -2.66 -30.96 -28.30
CA GLY A 550 -2.24 -32.07 -29.17
C GLY A 550 -1.35 -31.63 -30.33
N GLU A 551 -0.80 -30.43 -30.30
CA GLU A 551 0.18 -29.97 -31.27
C GLU A 551 1.59 -30.44 -30.87
N LYS A 552 2.14 -31.39 -31.61
CA LYS A 552 3.53 -31.82 -31.41
C LYS A 552 4.48 -30.87 -32.15
N ASN A 553 5.42 -30.24 -31.44
CA ASN A 553 6.40 -29.28 -31.99
C ASN A 553 5.72 -28.13 -32.78
N PRO A 554 4.95 -27.28 -32.15
CA PRO A 554 4.22 -26.20 -32.83
C PRO A 554 5.20 -25.23 -33.49
N THR A 555 5.02 -24.95 -34.79
CA THR A 555 5.80 -24.00 -35.58
C THR A 555 5.05 -22.69 -35.81
N SER A 556 3.76 -22.64 -35.52
CA SER A 556 2.92 -21.47 -35.64
C SER A 556 1.84 -21.47 -34.56
N VAL A 557 1.32 -20.29 -34.25
CA VAL A 557 0.21 -20.13 -33.31
C VAL A 557 -0.71 -19.00 -33.74
N GLN A 558 -2.01 -19.21 -33.56
CA GLN A 558 -3.01 -18.17 -33.78
C GLN A 558 -3.25 -17.42 -32.46
N LEU A 559 -2.94 -16.11 -32.45
CA LEU A 559 -3.16 -15.22 -31.32
C LEU A 559 -4.13 -14.12 -31.74
N GLY A 560 -5.32 -14.12 -31.17
CA GLY A 560 -6.42 -13.29 -31.64
C GLY A 560 -6.77 -13.62 -33.10
N ASP A 561 -6.77 -12.59 -33.97
CA ASP A 561 -7.07 -12.74 -35.40
C ASP A 561 -5.80 -12.90 -36.27
N GLN A 562 -4.62 -13.02 -35.67
CA GLN A 562 -3.34 -13.10 -36.38
C GLN A 562 -2.65 -14.45 -36.15
N THR A 563 -2.06 -14.98 -37.23
CA THR A 563 -1.21 -16.19 -37.14
C THR A 563 0.25 -15.77 -37.15
N PHE A 564 0.97 -16.23 -36.15
CA PHE A 564 2.41 -15.98 -36.00
C PHE A 564 3.20 -17.26 -36.19
N GLN A 565 4.41 -17.11 -36.75
CA GLN A 565 5.38 -18.21 -36.83
C GLN A 565 6.28 -18.18 -35.59
N ILE A 566 6.43 -19.30 -34.94
CA ILE A 566 7.30 -19.48 -33.77
C ILE A 566 8.72 -19.71 -34.29
N THR A 567 9.62 -18.76 -33.96
CA THR A 567 11.03 -18.82 -34.40
C THR A 567 11.98 -19.15 -33.26
N GLY A 568 11.52 -19.11 -32.04
CA GLY A 568 12.29 -19.48 -30.87
C GLY A 568 11.44 -19.63 -29.63
N ILE A 569 12.03 -20.22 -28.60
CA ILE A 569 11.41 -20.51 -27.32
C ILE A 569 12.33 -20.04 -26.21
N TYR A 570 11.80 -19.40 -25.18
CA TYR A 570 12.50 -19.07 -23.95
C TYR A 570 11.76 -19.61 -22.74
N GLU A 571 12.47 -19.87 -21.65
CA GLU A 571 11.85 -20.41 -20.44
C GLU A 571 10.97 -19.37 -19.76
N GLN A 572 11.51 -18.16 -19.52
CA GLN A 572 10.81 -17.09 -18.81
C GLN A 572 11.50 -15.74 -19.06
N LEU A 573 10.71 -14.67 -19.14
CA LEU A 573 11.24 -13.31 -19.20
C LEU A 573 11.76 -12.84 -17.82
N PRO A 574 12.83 -12.04 -17.77
CA PRO A 574 13.19 -11.30 -16.57
C PRO A 574 12.02 -10.46 -16.07
N PHE A 575 11.89 -10.35 -14.75
CA PHE A 575 10.83 -9.58 -14.08
C PHE A 575 9.39 -10.11 -14.22
N GLU A 576 9.19 -11.24 -14.89
CA GLU A 576 7.89 -11.94 -14.89
C GLU A 576 7.75 -12.92 -13.71
N PRO A 577 6.53 -13.11 -13.20
CA PRO A 577 6.27 -14.15 -12.20
C PRO A 577 6.58 -15.55 -12.77
N VAL A 578 7.28 -16.37 -11.99
CA VAL A 578 7.56 -17.76 -12.37
C VAL A 578 6.37 -18.64 -12.02
N TYR A 579 5.81 -19.30 -13.01
CA TYR A 579 4.77 -20.31 -12.80
C TYR A 579 5.29 -21.68 -13.18
N THR A 580 5.16 -22.66 -12.27
CA THR A 580 5.34 -24.05 -12.62
C THR A 580 4.11 -24.55 -13.39
N GLN A 581 4.25 -25.62 -14.17
CA GLN A 581 3.12 -26.22 -14.90
C GLN A 581 1.93 -26.54 -13.98
N ASP A 582 2.19 -27.02 -12.76
CA ASP A 582 1.15 -27.28 -11.74
C ASP A 582 0.51 -25.98 -11.18
N GLN A 583 1.28 -24.92 -11.04
CA GLN A 583 0.76 -23.62 -10.59
C GLN A 583 -0.09 -22.98 -11.69
N MET A 584 0.30 -23.11 -12.96
CA MET A 584 -0.50 -22.66 -14.09
C MET A 584 -1.82 -23.42 -14.21
N ALA A 585 -1.83 -24.71 -13.94
CA ALA A 585 -3.06 -25.51 -13.93
C ALA A 585 -4.01 -25.14 -12.77
N LYS A 586 -3.48 -24.61 -11.66
CA LYS A 586 -4.23 -24.24 -10.46
C LYS A 586 -4.53 -22.75 -10.34
N ALA A 587 -3.77 -21.88 -11.05
CA ALA A 587 -3.99 -20.44 -11.01
C ALA A 587 -5.34 -20.10 -11.63
N ASN A 588 -6.16 -19.37 -10.87
CA ASN A 588 -7.36 -18.74 -11.40
C ASN A 588 -6.97 -17.85 -12.58
N GLN A 589 -7.42 -18.22 -13.76
CA GLN A 589 -6.89 -17.84 -15.06
C GLN A 589 -6.94 -16.36 -15.42
N SER A 590 -7.53 -15.55 -14.59
CA SER A 590 -7.95 -14.20 -14.92
C SER A 590 -7.07 -13.07 -14.45
N GLN A 591 -6.20 -13.30 -13.48
CA GLN A 591 -5.38 -12.23 -12.90
C GLN A 591 -3.95 -12.18 -13.45
N TYR A 592 -3.50 -13.25 -14.14
CA TYR A 592 -2.11 -13.37 -14.57
C TYR A 592 -2.03 -13.85 -16.01
N HIS A 593 -1.10 -13.27 -16.77
CA HIS A 593 -0.78 -13.74 -18.11
C HIS A 593 -0.24 -15.15 -17.99
N ARG A 594 -0.80 -16.07 -18.76
CA ARG A 594 -0.35 -17.45 -18.76
C ARG A 594 0.91 -17.66 -19.57
N PHE A 595 1.18 -16.76 -20.51
CA PHE A 595 2.33 -16.82 -21.39
C PHE A 595 2.73 -15.43 -21.86
N SER A 596 3.94 -15.33 -22.34
CA SER A 596 4.48 -14.13 -22.96
C SER A 596 5.14 -14.48 -24.30
N PHE A 597 5.27 -13.47 -25.14
CA PHE A 597 5.96 -13.62 -26.41
C PHE A 597 6.55 -12.29 -26.88
N ILE A 598 7.64 -12.42 -27.63
CA ILE A 598 8.45 -11.29 -28.07
C ILE A 598 8.37 -11.21 -29.60
N SER A 599 8.20 -10.02 -30.15
CA SER A 599 8.40 -9.74 -31.55
C SER A 599 9.17 -8.43 -31.77
N VAL A 600 9.65 -8.24 -32.99
CA VAL A 600 10.30 -7.00 -33.41
C VAL A 600 9.30 -6.22 -34.27
N PRO A 601 8.98 -4.96 -33.95
CA PRO A 601 8.00 -4.19 -34.70
C PRO A 601 8.51 -3.88 -36.11
N LYS A 602 7.59 -3.80 -37.07
CA LYS A 602 7.89 -3.43 -38.46
C LYS A 602 8.25 -1.94 -38.58
N GLU A 603 7.56 -1.10 -37.80
CA GLU A 603 7.84 0.33 -37.64
C GLU A 603 8.15 0.57 -36.17
N PRO A 604 9.35 1.09 -35.85
CA PRO A 604 9.75 1.29 -34.47
C PRO A 604 8.95 2.46 -33.85
N ASN A 605 8.00 2.14 -33.00
CA ASN A 605 7.35 3.10 -32.11
C ASN A 605 7.53 2.61 -30.68
N TYR A 606 8.75 2.78 -30.18
CA TYR A 606 9.10 2.34 -28.84
C TYR A 606 8.70 3.40 -27.81
N ARG A 607 8.18 2.91 -26.67
CA ARG A 607 7.71 3.77 -25.58
C ARG A 607 8.63 3.80 -24.37
N VAL A 608 9.55 2.85 -24.28
CA VAL A 608 10.46 2.70 -23.15
C VAL A 608 11.86 2.41 -23.68
N ALA A 609 12.85 3.02 -23.07
CA ALA A 609 14.26 2.71 -23.25
C ALA A 609 14.85 2.23 -21.92
N TYR A 610 15.48 1.05 -21.93
CA TYR A 610 16.30 0.56 -20.84
C TYR A 610 17.77 0.79 -21.19
N ILE A 611 18.51 1.44 -20.31
CA ILE A 611 19.88 1.86 -20.53
C ILE A 611 20.74 1.11 -19.54
N LYS A 612 21.63 0.27 -20.06
CA LYS A 612 22.61 -0.46 -19.26
C LYS A 612 23.89 0.35 -19.13
N CYS A 613 24.27 0.64 -17.90
CA CYS A 613 25.47 1.42 -17.59
C CYS A 613 26.67 0.53 -17.30
N ILE A 614 27.86 1.00 -17.66
CA ILE A 614 29.13 0.41 -17.22
C ILE A 614 29.22 0.60 -15.70
N ALA A 615 29.69 -0.43 -14.99
CA ALA A 615 29.84 -0.41 -13.54
C ALA A 615 30.63 0.81 -13.05
N GLY A 616 30.06 1.53 -12.07
CA GLY A 616 30.66 2.75 -11.49
C GLY A 616 30.41 4.04 -12.28
N GLN A 617 29.74 3.99 -13.44
CA GLN A 617 29.41 5.17 -14.25
C GLN A 617 27.93 5.61 -14.13
N GLU A 618 27.13 4.92 -13.34
CA GLU A 618 25.68 5.08 -13.25
C GLU A 618 25.25 6.52 -12.96
N GLN A 619 25.93 7.16 -12.00
CA GLN A 619 25.62 8.54 -11.59
C GLN A 619 25.99 9.58 -12.67
N ASN A 620 27.08 9.35 -13.39
CA ASN A 620 27.50 10.23 -14.47
C ASN A 620 26.56 10.12 -15.65
N VAL A 621 26.21 8.90 -16.06
CA VAL A 621 25.24 8.62 -17.13
C VAL A 621 23.90 9.25 -16.79
N ARG A 622 23.41 9.10 -15.56
CA ARG A 622 22.17 9.72 -15.11
C ARG A 622 22.15 11.24 -15.30
N LYS A 623 23.25 11.91 -14.88
CA LYS A 623 23.36 13.38 -15.03
C LYS A 623 23.32 13.83 -16.49
N GLU A 624 24.01 13.09 -17.37
CA GLU A 624 24.03 13.40 -18.80
C GLU A 624 22.68 13.11 -19.47
N ILE A 625 22.00 12.01 -19.09
CA ILE A 625 20.64 11.71 -19.56
C ILE A 625 19.66 12.83 -19.20
N LEU A 626 19.69 13.30 -17.94
CA LEU A 626 18.83 14.40 -17.51
C LEU A 626 19.05 15.68 -18.33
N LYS A 627 20.29 15.95 -18.80
CA LYS A 627 20.56 17.10 -19.69
C LYS A 627 20.06 16.89 -21.12
N ILE A 628 19.89 15.64 -21.55
CA ILE A 628 19.40 15.33 -22.90
C ILE A 628 17.88 15.37 -22.93
N VAL A 629 17.21 14.99 -21.84
CA VAL A 629 15.76 14.90 -21.74
C VAL A 629 15.12 16.24 -21.33
N HIS A 630 15.85 17.08 -20.60
CA HIS A 630 15.43 18.46 -20.23
C HIS A 630 16.16 19.50 -21.08
#